data_d53424d6d0243f9c8b654e93f8a48b33
#
_entry.id   d53424d6d0243f9c8b654e93f8a48b33
#
_cell.length_a   1.000
_cell.length_b   1.000
_cell.length_c   1.000
_cell.angle_alpha   90.00
_cell.angle_beta   90.00
_cell.angle_gamma   90.00
#
_symmetry.space_group_name_H-M   'P 1'
#
loop_
_entity.id
_entity.type
_entity.pdbx_description
1 polymer ?
#
loop_
_entity_poly.entity_id
_entity_poly.type
_entity_poly.pdbx_seq_one_letter_code
_entity_poly.pdbx_strand_id
1 'polypeptide(L)'
;MRRLPLLPTLIVAAAAAVMIGLGIWQLQKAPKKEALIKRYRAALQMPPISYPTIPVVGELPLYRYATAMCLRPVSRRATAGRNSKDEPGYVHVVSCATGAEGPGLSVQVGWSLDPNAKFDWRGGPVSGVIVPDDRTLMRLVAATPVSGLAPNATPSPTVSVTPGRHRGYALTWFGLAIAALVVYALTLRQRWTKERQA
;
A
#
# COMPACT_ATOMS: atom_id res chain seq x y z
N MET A 1 21.48 -20.30 47.96
CA MET A 1 20.59 -19.34 47.27
C MET A 1 20.90 -19.38 45.79
N ARG A 2 19.87 -19.60 44.90
CA ARG A 2 20.06 -19.64 43.45
C ARG A 2 20.35 -18.22 42.96
N ARG A 3 21.56 -17.96 42.49
CA ARG A 3 21.91 -16.64 41.96
C ARG A 3 21.48 -16.53 40.50
N LEU A 4 20.61 -15.56 40.20
CA LEU A 4 20.23 -15.21 38.83
C LEU A 4 21.44 -14.46 38.17
N PRO A 5 21.85 -14.82 36.95
CA PRO A 5 22.85 -14.07 36.23
C PRO A 5 22.23 -12.75 35.73
N LEU A 6 22.45 -11.65 36.47
CA LEU A 6 21.79 -10.37 36.27
C LEU A 6 21.89 -9.84 34.81
N LEU A 7 23.11 -9.84 34.25
CA LEU A 7 23.31 -9.29 32.89
C LEU A 7 22.56 -10.05 31.80
N PRO A 8 22.65 -11.40 31.69
CA PRO A 8 21.84 -12.14 30.73
C PRO A 8 20.32 -11.98 30.95
N THR A 9 19.87 -11.93 32.22
CA THR A 9 18.46 -11.72 32.54
C THR A 9 17.96 -10.38 32.02
N LEU A 10 18.71 -9.31 32.25
CA LEU A 10 18.36 -7.97 31.76
C LEU A 10 18.32 -7.90 30.24
N ILE A 11 19.28 -8.53 29.55
CA ILE A 11 19.33 -8.57 28.09
C ILE A 11 18.09 -9.28 27.53
N VAL A 12 17.76 -10.47 28.06
CA VAL A 12 16.61 -11.24 27.57
C VAL A 12 15.29 -10.53 27.91
N ALA A 13 15.17 -9.94 29.09
CA ALA A 13 13.98 -9.17 29.48
C ALA A 13 13.80 -7.93 28.56
N ALA A 14 14.86 -7.19 28.28
CA ALA A 14 14.82 -6.05 27.38
C ALA A 14 14.44 -6.47 25.94
N ALA A 15 15.05 -7.54 25.42
CA ALA A 15 14.72 -8.07 24.10
C ALA A 15 13.25 -8.52 24.02
N ALA A 16 12.76 -9.24 25.04
CA ALA A 16 11.36 -9.66 25.09
C ALA A 16 10.41 -8.44 25.14
N ALA A 17 10.74 -7.43 25.94
CA ALA A 17 9.94 -6.21 26.03
C ALA A 17 9.84 -5.46 24.69
N VAL A 18 10.96 -5.35 23.96
CA VAL A 18 10.99 -4.76 22.61
C VAL A 18 10.12 -5.56 21.65
N MET A 19 10.25 -6.88 21.62
CA MET A 19 9.45 -7.75 20.75
C MET A 19 7.95 -7.64 21.04
N ILE A 20 7.56 -7.63 22.33
CA ILE A 20 6.18 -7.43 22.74
C ILE A 20 5.68 -6.04 22.30
N GLY A 21 6.46 -4.99 22.51
CA GLY A 21 6.13 -3.63 22.07
C GLY A 21 5.90 -3.54 20.55
N LEU A 22 6.74 -4.18 19.74
CA LEU A 22 6.58 -4.26 18.29
C LEU A 22 5.32 -5.07 17.91
N GLY A 23 5.02 -6.15 18.61
CA GLY A 23 3.79 -6.93 18.41
C GLY A 23 2.54 -6.08 18.65
N ILE A 24 2.48 -5.36 19.76
CA ILE A 24 1.38 -4.45 20.08
C ILE A 24 1.24 -3.34 19.05
N TRP A 25 2.36 -2.72 18.64
CA TRP A 25 2.36 -1.70 17.61
C TRP A 25 1.78 -2.21 16.28
N GLN A 26 2.13 -3.43 15.87
CA GLN A 26 1.57 -4.05 14.67
C GLN A 26 0.06 -4.27 14.80
N LEU A 27 -0.43 -4.72 15.96
CA LEU A 27 -1.88 -4.89 16.19
C LEU A 27 -2.64 -3.57 16.10
N GLN A 28 -2.05 -2.46 16.56
CA GLN A 28 -2.68 -1.14 16.50
C GLN A 28 -2.75 -0.58 15.05
N LYS A 29 -1.87 -1.04 14.15
CA LYS A 29 -1.89 -0.62 12.73
C LYS A 29 -2.99 -1.29 11.93
N ALA A 30 -3.35 -2.54 12.25
CA ALA A 30 -4.34 -3.31 11.49
C ALA A 30 -5.71 -2.61 11.38
N PRO A 31 -6.38 -2.17 12.48
CA PRO A 31 -7.69 -1.55 12.39
C PRO A 31 -7.69 -0.21 11.64
N LYS A 32 -6.59 0.55 11.72
CA LYS A 32 -6.45 1.80 10.95
C LYS A 32 -6.45 1.52 9.45
N LYS A 33 -5.78 0.45 9.01
CA LYS A 33 -5.77 0.02 7.60
C LYS A 33 -7.12 -0.53 7.16
N GLU A 34 -7.83 -1.26 8.02
CA GLU A 34 -9.20 -1.73 7.75
C GLU A 34 -10.18 -0.56 7.56
N ALA A 35 -10.13 0.43 8.45
CA ALA A 35 -10.95 1.64 8.35
C ALA A 35 -10.69 2.39 7.02
N LEU A 36 -9.42 2.49 6.62
CA LEU A 36 -9.04 3.13 5.35
C LEU A 36 -9.58 2.37 4.13
N ILE A 37 -9.45 1.05 4.10
CA ILE A 37 -10.01 0.21 3.03
C ILE A 37 -11.54 0.34 2.99
N LYS A 38 -12.21 0.35 4.14
CA LYS A 38 -13.67 0.56 4.24
C LYS A 38 -14.07 1.92 3.67
N ARG A 39 -13.33 2.98 4.01
CA ARG A 39 -13.54 4.33 3.45
C ARG A 39 -13.40 4.33 1.93
N TYR A 40 -12.37 3.70 1.39
CA TYR A 40 -12.14 3.63 -0.07
C TYR A 40 -13.22 2.82 -0.80
N ARG A 41 -13.70 1.72 -0.20
CA ARG A 41 -14.83 0.95 -0.76
C ARG A 41 -16.11 1.77 -0.76
N ALA A 42 -16.37 2.52 0.29
CA ALA A 42 -17.52 3.43 0.33
C ALA A 42 -17.39 4.55 -0.72
N ALA A 43 -16.19 5.06 -0.98
CA ALA A 43 -15.96 6.09 -1.98
C ALA A 43 -16.33 5.63 -3.41
N LEU A 44 -16.15 4.36 -3.75
CA LEU A 44 -16.56 3.79 -5.04
C LEU A 44 -18.11 3.82 -5.25
N GLN A 45 -18.89 3.90 -4.18
CA GLN A 45 -20.36 3.94 -4.25
C GLN A 45 -20.92 5.36 -4.23
N MET A 46 -20.06 6.37 -4.05
CA MET A 46 -20.49 7.77 -4.04
C MET A 46 -20.70 8.31 -5.46
N PRO A 47 -21.56 9.35 -5.64
CA PRO A 47 -21.75 9.99 -6.94
C PRO A 47 -20.41 10.45 -7.55
N PRO A 48 -20.26 10.41 -8.88
CA PRO A 48 -19.06 10.91 -9.56
C PRO A 48 -18.80 12.39 -9.25
N ILE A 49 -17.52 12.77 -9.29
CA ILE A 49 -17.07 14.15 -9.11
C ILE A 49 -16.28 14.64 -10.32
N SER A 50 -16.10 15.96 -10.44
CA SER A 50 -15.06 16.50 -11.31
C SER A 50 -13.69 16.18 -10.71
N TYR A 51 -12.73 15.74 -11.55
CA TYR A 51 -11.37 15.49 -11.10
C TYR A 51 -10.71 16.77 -10.59
N PRO A 52 -10.23 16.83 -9.33
CA PRO A 52 -9.58 18.01 -8.80
C PRO A 52 -8.21 18.19 -9.46
N THR A 53 -8.04 19.26 -10.22
CA THR A 53 -6.78 19.61 -10.91
C THR A 53 -5.71 20.14 -9.96
N ILE A 54 -6.11 20.63 -8.78
CA ILE A 54 -5.24 21.10 -7.70
C ILE A 54 -5.52 20.21 -6.47
N PRO A 55 -4.80 19.10 -6.31
CA PRO A 55 -5.02 18.17 -5.20
C PRO A 55 -4.49 18.76 -3.88
N VAL A 56 -5.29 18.64 -2.81
CA VAL A 56 -4.86 18.97 -1.45
C VAL A 56 -4.32 17.72 -0.79
N VAL A 57 -3.06 17.79 -0.33
CA VAL A 57 -2.41 16.67 0.37
C VAL A 57 -3.17 16.36 1.66
N GLY A 58 -3.55 15.09 1.83
CA GLY A 58 -4.35 14.64 2.99
C GLY A 58 -5.85 14.54 2.73
N GLU A 59 -6.38 15.21 1.69
CA GLU A 59 -7.81 15.22 1.32
C GLU A 59 -8.08 14.68 -0.07
N LEU A 60 -7.20 13.81 -0.57
CA LEU A 60 -7.35 13.24 -1.90
C LEU A 60 -8.62 12.38 -2.00
N PRO A 61 -9.47 12.59 -3.03
CA PRO A 61 -10.71 11.82 -3.22
C PRO A 61 -10.42 10.45 -3.87
N LEU A 62 -9.54 9.68 -3.24
CA LEU A 62 -9.12 8.39 -3.75
C LEU A 62 -10.29 7.40 -3.82
N TYR A 63 -10.28 6.59 -4.87
CA TYR A 63 -11.31 5.59 -5.18
C TYR A 63 -12.71 6.19 -5.40
N ARG A 64 -12.79 7.49 -5.76
CA ARG A 64 -14.03 8.10 -6.30
C ARG A 64 -14.06 7.94 -7.81
N TYR A 65 -15.25 7.73 -8.35
CA TYR A 65 -15.49 7.95 -9.78
C TYR A 65 -15.37 9.43 -10.08
N ALA A 66 -14.67 9.77 -11.16
CA ALA A 66 -14.49 11.15 -11.58
C ALA A 66 -14.57 11.27 -13.10
N THR A 67 -14.95 12.47 -13.53
CA THR A 67 -14.86 12.91 -14.92
C THR A 67 -13.84 14.03 -15.04
N ALA A 68 -13.17 14.11 -16.17
CA ALA A 68 -12.20 15.14 -16.47
C ALA A 68 -12.14 15.45 -17.96
N MET A 69 -11.61 16.62 -18.31
CA MET A 69 -11.32 17.00 -19.69
C MET A 69 -9.80 17.13 -19.86
N CYS A 70 -9.24 16.30 -20.74
CA CYS A 70 -7.87 16.46 -21.22
C CYS A 70 -7.88 17.38 -22.42
N LEU A 71 -7.46 18.62 -22.28
CA LEU A 71 -7.44 19.57 -23.43
C LEU A 71 -6.38 19.16 -24.46
N ARG A 72 -5.21 18.73 -23.96
CA ARG A 72 -4.15 18.17 -24.80
C ARG A 72 -3.19 17.32 -23.97
N PRO A 73 -2.67 16.21 -24.49
CA PRO A 73 -1.56 15.47 -23.91
C PRO A 73 -0.29 16.34 -23.85
N VAL A 74 0.39 16.31 -22.70
CA VAL A 74 1.65 17.04 -22.47
C VAL A 74 2.83 16.09 -22.43
N SER A 75 2.70 14.98 -21.71
CA SER A 75 3.74 13.97 -21.59
C SER A 75 3.12 12.57 -21.43
N ARG A 76 3.92 11.56 -21.76
CA ARG A 76 3.53 10.16 -21.65
C ARG A 76 4.57 9.40 -20.84
N ARG A 77 4.12 8.44 -20.04
CA ARG A 77 4.99 7.50 -19.33
C ARG A 77 4.35 6.14 -19.25
N ALA A 78 5.16 5.10 -19.22
CA ALA A 78 4.75 3.76 -18.88
C ALA A 78 5.26 3.41 -17.47
N THR A 79 4.48 2.65 -16.73
CA THR A 79 4.88 2.10 -15.44
C THR A 79 4.35 0.67 -15.31
N ALA A 80 5.05 -0.17 -14.55
CA ALA A 80 4.60 -1.53 -14.32
C ALA A 80 3.17 -1.56 -13.75
N GLY A 81 2.35 -2.47 -14.28
CA GLY A 81 0.96 -2.61 -13.87
C GLY A 81 0.32 -3.87 -14.46
N ARG A 82 -0.97 -4.02 -14.21
CA ARG A 82 -1.74 -5.17 -14.69
C ARG A 82 -2.92 -4.72 -15.54
N ASN A 83 -3.37 -5.60 -16.43
CA ASN A 83 -4.58 -5.41 -17.20
C ASN A 83 -5.83 -5.96 -16.47
N SER A 84 -6.99 -5.92 -17.14
CA SER A 84 -8.26 -6.43 -16.62
C SER A 84 -8.29 -7.95 -16.38
N LYS A 85 -7.33 -8.70 -16.94
CA LYS A 85 -7.15 -10.15 -16.74
C LYS A 85 -6.07 -10.48 -15.72
N ASP A 86 -5.55 -9.46 -15.00
CA ASP A 86 -4.47 -9.58 -14.01
C ASP A 86 -3.10 -9.99 -14.62
N GLU A 87 -2.91 -9.81 -15.93
CA GLU A 87 -1.65 -10.09 -16.60
C GLU A 87 -0.65 -8.94 -16.33
N PRO A 88 0.61 -9.25 -15.99
CA PRO A 88 1.64 -8.24 -15.75
C PRO A 88 2.11 -7.60 -17.05
N GLY A 89 2.39 -6.30 -17.02
CA GLY A 89 2.90 -5.53 -18.15
C GLY A 89 3.01 -4.06 -17.77
N TYR A 90 2.61 -3.16 -18.66
CA TYR A 90 2.79 -1.72 -18.48
C TYR A 90 1.48 -0.97 -18.67
N VAL A 91 1.16 -0.11 -17.71
CA VAL A 91 0.08 0.87 -17.83
C VAL A 91 0.64 2.18 -18.37
N HIS A 92 -0.06 2.77 -19.32
CA HIS A 92 0.32 4.02 -19.97
C HIS A 92 -0.40 5.18 -19.29
N VAL A 93 0.38 6.13 -18.78
CA VAL A 93 -0.13 7.31 -18.09
C VAL A 93 0.23 8.55 -18.90
N VAL A 94 -0.77 9.36 -19.18
CA VAL A 94 -0.64 10.60 -19.92
C VAL A 94 -0.92 11.77 -19.00
N SER A 95 -0.01 12.72 -18.94
CA SER A 95 -0.25 14.01 -18.29
C SER A 95 -0.94 14.95 -19.27
N CYS A 96 -2.00 15.59 -18.82
CA CYS A 96 -2.88 16.42 -19.61
C CYS A 96 -2.88 17.87 -19.13
N ALA A 97 -2.86 18.83 -20.05
CA ALA A 97 -3.25 20.20 -19.75
C ALA A 97 -4.77 20.27 -19.53
N THR A 98 -5.20 21.02 -18.53
CA THR A 98 -6.61 21.18 -18.15
C THR A 98 -7.12 22.62 -18.29
N GLY A 99 -6.23 23.57 -18.64
CA GLY A 99 -6.53 25.01 -18.66
C GLY A 99 -6.47 25.68 -17.30
N ALA A 100 -6.30 24.92 -16.21
CA ALA A 100 -6.07 25.45 -14.87
C ALA A 100 -4.56 25.40 -14.55
N GLU A 101 -4.09 26.32 -13.70
CA GLU A 101 -2.76 26.25 -13.13
C GLU A 101 -2.66 25.07 -12.16
N GLY A 102 -1.48 24.43 -12.06
CA GLY A 102 -1.23 23.33 -11.15
C GLY A 102 -0.73 22.05 -11.83
N PRO A 103 -0.66 20.93 -11.11
CA PRO A 103 -0.12 19.65 -11.61
C PRO A 103 -0.95 19.05 -12.75
N GLY A 104 -2.12 19.60 -13.06
CA GLY A 104 -2.98 19.16 -14.13
C GLY A 104 -3.66 17.82 -13.86
N LEU A 105 -3.95 17.11 -14.94
CA LEU A 105 -4.64 15.82 -14.91
C LEU A 105 -3.68 14.72 -15.37
N SER A 106 -3.52 13.66 -14.59
CA SER A 106 -2.85 12.42 -15.00
C SER A 106 -3.87 11.33 -15.28
N VAL A 107 -3.86 10.78 -16.50
CA VAL A 107 -4.80 9.74 -16.94
C VAL A 107 -4.04 8.46 -17.27
N GLN A 108 -4.40 7.36 -16.65
CA GLN A 108 -3.98 6.03 -17.06
C GLN A 108 -4.92 5.55 -18.18
N VAL A 109 -4.44 5.61 -19.41
CA VAL A 109 -5.23 5.46 -20.63
C VAL A 109 -5.40 4.02 -21.12
N GLY A 110 -4.62 3.08 -20.58
CA GLY A 110 -4.68 1.67 -20.94
C GLY A 110 -3.42 0.91 -20.58
N TRP A 111 -3.37 -0.34 -20.98
CA TRP A 111 -2.29 -1.28 -20.69
C TRP A 111 -1.74 -1.92 -21.98
N SER A 112 -0.46 -2.30 -21.96
CA SER A 112 0.17 -3.13 -22.98
C SER A 112 1.33 -3.95 -22.40
N LEU A 113 1.82 -4.94 -23.17
CA LEU A 113 3.06 -5.68 -22.85
C LEU A 113 4.31 -4.85 -23.15
N ASP A 114 4.24 -3.92 -24.12
CA ASP A 114 5.35 -3.08 -24.52
C ASP A 114 5.29 -1.72 -23.81
N PRO A 115 6.31 -1.33 -23.02
CA PRO A 115 6.39 -0.01 -22.40
C PRO A 115 6.44 1.13 -23.41
N ASN A 116 6.85 0.84 -24.65
CA ASN A 116 6.96 1.81 -25.75
C ASN A 116 5.80 1.71 -26.75
N ALA A 117 4.70 1.05 -26.37
CA ALA A 117 3.54 0.91 -27.23
C ALA A 117 3.08 2.25 -27.80
N LYS A 118 2.87 2.28 -29.10
CA LYS A 118 2.39 3.47 -29.82
C LYS A 118 0.86 3.48 -29.79
N PHE A 119 0.29 4.60 -29.37
CA PHE A 119 -1.13 4.87 -29.43
C PHE A 119 -1.36 6.33 -29.75
N ASP A 120 -2.41 6.63 -30.49
CA ASP A 120 -2.80 8.01 -30.81
C ASP A 120 -3.98 8.40 -29.93
N TRP A 121 -3.74 9.34 -29.01
CA TRP A 121 -4.75 9.97 -28.20
C TRP A 121 -4.46 11.45 -28.06
N ARG A 122 -5.37 12.27 -28.52
CA ARG A 122 -5.22 13.73 -28.57
C ARG A 122 -5.89 14.47 -27.42
N GLY A 123 -6.43 13.73 -26.46
CA GLY A 123 -7.20 14.28 -25.35
C GLY A 123 -8.70 14.05 -25.52
N GLY A 124 -9.50 14.85 -24.83
CA GLY A 124 -10.95 14.74 -24.81
C GLY A 124 -11.52 14.42 -23.42
N PRO A 125 -12.83 14.16 -23.33
CA PRO A 125 -13.47 13.80 -22.08
C PRO A 125 -13.03 12.41 -21.65
N VAL A 126 -12.76 12.25 -20.35
CA VAL A 126 -12.39 10.98 -19.73
C VAL A 126 -13.16 10.79 -18.44
N SER A 127 -13.53 9.54 -18.16
CA SER A 127 -14.15 9.13 -16.90
C SER A 127 -13.42 7.90 -16.36
N GLY A 128 -13.43 7.74 -15.04
CA GLY A 128 -12.78 6.62 -14.41
C GLY A 128 -12.69 6.74 -12.91
N VAL A 129 -11.77 6.01 -12.30
CA VAL A 129 -11.58 5.98 -10.85
C VAL A 129 -10.25 6.65 -10.50
N ILE A 130 -10.28 7.53 -9.51
CA ILE A 130 -9.08 8.19 -8.97
C ILE A 130 -8.29 7.18 -8.13
N VAL A 131 -7.01 6.99 -8.42
CA VAL A 131 -6.11 6.15 -7.64
C VAL A 131 -4.87 6.93 -7.20
N PRO A 132 -4.14 6.46 -6.17
CA PRO A 132 -2.86 7.05 -5.80
C PRO A 132 -1.86 7.02 -6.95
N ASP A 133 -0.99 8.02 -7.02
CA ASP A 133 0.12 8.10 -7.96
C ASP A 133 1.36 8.69 -7.30
N ASP A 134 2.51 8.07 -7.49
CA ASP A 134 3.75 8.47 -6.82
C ASP A 134 4.33 9.78 -7.36
N ARG A 135 3.95 10.18 -8.60
CA ARG A 135 4.47 11.41 -9.24
C ARG A 135 3.55 12.60 -9.11
N THR A 136 2.23 12.37 -9.17
CA THR A 136 1.23 13.43 -9.23
C THR A 136 0.19 13.34 -8.10
N LEU A 137 0.52 12.62 -7.00
CA LEU A 137 -0.33 12.31 -5.84
C LEU A 137 -1.52 11.41 -6.20
N MET A 138 -2.17 11.66 -7.33
CA MET A 138 -3.29 10.85 -7.82
C MET A 138 -3.35 10.87 -9.35
N ARG A 139 -3.95 9.83 -9.92
CA ARG A 139 -4.26 9.72 -11.35
C ARG A 139 -5.65 9.15 -11.56
N LEU A 140 -6.25 9.44 -12.70
CA LEU A 140 -7.52 8.88 -13.14
C LEU A 140 -7.25 7.61 -13.96
N VAL A 141 -7.72 6.46 -13.52
CA VAL A 141 -7.70 5.23 -14.31
C VAL A 141 -8.92 5.23 -15.22
N ALA A 142 -8.69 5.41 -16.51
CA ALA A 142 -9.76 5.49 -17.49
C ALA A 142 -10.58 4.20 -17.54
N ALA A 143 -11.90 4.34 -17.51
CA ALA A 143 -12.84 3.22 -17.60
C ALA A 143 -12.80 2.55 -18.99
N THR A 144 -12.55 3.34 -20.04
CA THR A 144 -12.39 2.86 -21.41
C THR A 144 -10.95 3.08 -21.85
N PRO A 145 -10.26 2.05 -22.38
CA PRO A 145 -8.90 2.21 -22.88
C PRO A 145 -8.90 3.03 -24.17
N VAL A 146 -7.78 3.71 -24.42
CA VAL A 146 -7.52 4.36 -25.70
C VAL A 146 -7.26 3.29 -26.78
N SER A 147 -7.65 3.59 -28.03
CA SER A 147 -7.40 2.70 -29.16
C SER A 147 -5.93 2.28 -29.25
N GLY A 148 -5.69 1.00 -29.48
CA GLY A 148 -4.36 0.38 -29.48
C GLY A 148 -3.86 -0.10 -28.11
N LEU A 149 -4.60 0.12 -27.03
CA LEU A 149 -4.28 -0.36 -25.68
C LEU A 149 -5.34 -1.32 -25.16
N ALA A 150 -4.94 -2.24 -24.31
CA ALA A 150 -5.87 -3.12 -23.59
C ALA A 150 -6.48 -2.42 -22.37
N PRO A 151 -7.63 -2.93 -21.85
CA PRO A 151 -8.25 -2.39 -20.65
C PRO A 151 -7.35 -2.46 -19.42
N ASN A 152 -7.40 -1.42 -18.61
CA ASN A 152 -6.75 -1.37 -17.31
C ASN A 152 -7.34 -2.41 -16.35
N ALA A 153 -6.56 -2.84 -15.36
CA ALA A 153 -7.13 -3.54 -14.20
C ALA A 153 -8.15 -2.64 -13.50
N THR A 154 -9.23 -3.26 -13.02
CA THR A 154 -10.23 -2.54 -12.21
C THR A 154 -9.59 -2.05 -10.92
N PRO A 155 -9.64 -0.73 -10.64
CA PRO A 155 -9.08 -0.20 -9.42
C PRO A 155 -9.72 -0.82 -8.18
N SER A 156 -8.92 -1.50 -7.37
CA SER A 156 -9.34 -2.10 -6.11
C SER A 156 -8.67 -1.38 -4.94
N PRO A 157 -9.44 -1.01 -3.89
CA PRO A 157 -8.88 -0.39 -2.71
C PRO A 157 -7.83 -1.28 -2.05
N THR A 158 -6.57 -0.85 -2.14
CA THR A 158 -5.43 -1.54 -1.55
C THR A 158 -4.64 -0.61 -0.65
N VAL A 159 -3.90 -1.18 0.26
CA VAL A 159 -2.94 -0.48 1.12
C VAL A 159 -1.59 -1.20 1.05
N SER A 160 -0.50 -0.46 1.21
CA SER A 160 0.87 -0.99 1.06
C SER A 160 1.14 -2.24 1.92
N VAL A 161 0.59 -2.26 3.14
CA VAL A 161 0.61 -3.44 4.01
C VAL A 161 -0.82 -3.73 4.44
N THR A 162 -1.29 -4.94 4.13
CA THR A 162 -2.66 -5.36 4.46
C THR A 162 -2.85 -5.59 5.96
N PRO A 163 -4.07 -5.44 6.51
CA PRO A 163 -4.37 -5.74 7.92
C PRO A 163 -3.94 -7.15 8.33
N GLY A 164 -4.13 -8.14 7.47
CA GLY A 164 -3.70 -9.53 7.72
C GLY A 164 -2.19 -9.66 7.90
N ARG A 165 -1.39 -8.95 7.10
CA ARG A 165 0.08 -8.93 7.26
C ARG A 165 0.50 -8.31 8.58
N HIS A 166 -0.15 -7.24 9.03
CA HIS A 166 0.12 -6.64 10.35
C HIS A 166 -0.17 -7.64 11.47
N ARG A 167 -1.29 -8.37 11.40
CA ARG A 167 -1.61 -9.44 12.38
C ARG A 167 -0.58 -10.58 12.34
N GLY A 168 -0.16 -11.00 11.15
CA GLY A 168 0.89 -12.01 10.99
C GLY A 168 2.22 -11.58 11.62
N TYR A 169 2.66 -10.35 11.37
CA TYR A 169 3.87 -9.81 12.02
C TYR A 169 3.74 -9.72 13.53
N ALA A 170 2.57 -9.36 14.07
CA ALA A 170 2.35 -9.35 15.51
C ALA A 170 2.52 -10.74 16.12
N LEU A 171 1.93 -11.78 15.49
CA LEU A 171 2.11 -13.18 15.93
C LEU A 171 3.57 -13.61 15.89
N THR A 172 4.31 -13.22 14.85
CA THR A 172 5.76 -13.51 14.76
C THR A 172 6.52 -12.87 15.93
N TRP A 173 6.28 -11.59 16.23
CA TRP A 173 6.94 -10.90 17.33
C TRP A 173 6.64 -11.52 18.69
N PHE A 174 5.37 -11.85 18.97
CA PHE A 174 4.99 -12.53 20.23
C PHE A 174 5.59 -13.94 20.30
N GLY A 175 5.59 -14.70 19.19
CA GLY A 175 6.21 -16.01 19.13
C GLY A 175 7.71 -15.97 19.45
N LEU A 176 8.43 -14.99 18.88
CA LEU A 176 9.85 -14.79 19.18
C LEU A 176 10.10 -14.42 20.63
N ALA A 177 9.26 -13.56 21.23
CA ALA A 177 9.36 -13.20 22.64
C ALA A 177 9.17 -14.43 23.53
N ILE A 178 8.14 -15.24 23.27
CA ILE A 178 7.88 -16.49 24.00
C ILE A 178 9.06 -17.45 23.86
N ALA A 179 9.54 -17.67 22.63
CA ALA A 179 10.67 -18.56 22.37
C ALA A 179 11.92 -18.14 23.14
N ALA A 180 12.26 -16.83 23.13
CA ALA A 180 13.40 -16.29 23.87
C ALA A 180 13.26 -16.54 25.39
N LEU A 181 12.08 -16.31 25.95
CA LEU A 181 11.83 -16.55 27.39
C LEU A 181 11.89 -18.03 27.73
N VAL A 182 11.33 -18.91 26.90
CA VAL A 182 11.36 -20.37 27.09
C VAL A 182 12.81 -20.89 27.06
N VAL A 183 13.58 -20.50 26.01
CA VAL A 183 14.98 -20.90 25.89
C VAL A 183 15.77 -20.43 27.10
N TYR A 184 15.57 -19.19 27.55
CA TYR A 184 16.23 -18.65 28.72
C TYR A 184 15.85 -19.41 30.00
N ALA A 185 14.57 -19.71 30.20
CA ALA A 185 14.12 -20.49 31.36
C ALA A 185 14.72 -21.91 31.39
N LEU A 186 14.79 -22.57 30.22
CA LEU A 186 15.42 -23.90 30.12
C LEU A 186 16.91 -23.84 30.40
N THR A 187 17.65 -22.85 29.92
CA THR A 187 19.06 -22.67 30.20
C THR A 187 19.35 -22.41 31.69
N LEU A 188 18.52 -21.60 32.34
CA LEU A 188 18.60 -21.40 33.78
C LEU A 188 18.36 -22.70 34.56
N ARG A 189 17.31 -23.46 34.17
CA ARG A 189 17.00 -24.75 34.79
C ARG A 189 18.16 -25.73 34.70
N GLN A 190 18.75 -25.86 33.49
CA GLN A 190 19.94 -26.73 33.30
C GLN A 190 21.15 -26.31 34.13
N ARG A 191 21.43 -24.99 34.22
CA ARG A 191 22.49 -24.44 35.03
C ARG A 191 22.31 -24.80 36.51
N TRP A 192 21.10 -24.60 37.06
CA TRP A 192 20.83 -24.92 38.46
C TRP A 192 20.82 -26.41 38.77
N THR A 193 20.52 -27.26 37.77
CA THR A 193 20.65 -28.73 37.94
C THR A 193 22.10 -29.14 38.05
N LYS A 194 23.00 -28.61 37.21
CA LYS A 194 24.42 -28.87 37.28
C LYS A 194 25.06 -28.40 38.59
N GLU A 195 24.67 -27.22 39.09
CA GLU A 195 25.13 -26.68 40.38
C GLU A 195 24.68 -27.52 41.59
N ARG A 196 23.68 -28.41 41.46
CA ARG A 196 23.27 -29.32 42.53
C ARG A 196 24.02 -30.65 42.51
N GLN A 197 24.64 -31.00 41.38
CA GLN A 197 25.35 -32.27 41.22
C GLN A 197 26.87 -32.14 41.44
N ALA A 198 27.36 -30.91 41.49
CA ALA A 198 28.73 -30.55 41.83
C ALA A 198 28.85 -30.21 43.35
#